data_a7f74cd0302e3074a0501f75f26d53eb
#
_entry.id   a7f74cd0302e3074a0501f75f26d53eb
#
_cell.length_a   1.000
_cell.length_b   1.000
_cell.length_c   1.000
_cell.angle_alpha   90.00
_cell.angle_beta   90.00
_cell.angle_gamma   90.00
#
_symmetry.space_group_name_H-M   'P 1'
#
loop_
_entity.id
_entity.type
_entity.pdbx_description
1 polymer ?
#
loop_
_entity_poly.entity_id
_entity_poly.type
_entity_poly.pdbx_seq_one_letter_code
_entity_poly.pdbx_strand_id
1 'polypeptide(L)'
;MKKKILFLCTKNSVRSQMAEGLMNHLRADQFEAYSAGVEPLWVHPYAIEVMKEMGIDISKQRSKHLDEFKQIPFNYIVSLCDNAAATCPVFEGGGERIHHAFTNPADAKGTEEEKKNVFRKVRDELKDYILSFSSD
;
A
#
# COMPACT_ATOMS: atom_id res chain seq x y z
N MET A 1 -12.32 1.90 19.02
CA MET A 1 -12.59 2.18 17.62
C MET A 1 -11.34 2.09 16.79
N LYS A 2 -11.47 1.54 15.61
CA LYS A 2 -10.34 1.47 14.70
C LYS A 2 -10.09 2.83 14.06
N LYS A 3 -8.83 3.15 13.88
CA LYS A 3 -8.45 4.33 13.10
C LYS A 3 -8.40 3.96 11.63
N LYS A 4 -8.79 4.90 10.77
CA LYS A 4 -8.79 4.67 9.33
C LYS A 4 -7.53 5.22 8.71
N ILE A 5 -6.85 4.41 7.90
CA ILE A 5 -5.61 4.80 7.26
C ILE A 5 -5.71 4.52 5.76
N LEU A 6 -5.29 5.49 4.95
CA LEU A 6 -5.29 5.38 3.50
C LEU A 6 -3.85 5.34 3.00
N PHE A 7 -3.51 4.28 2.27
CA PHE A 7 -2.21 4.16 1.62
C PHE A 7 -2.31 4.56 0.16
N LEU A 8 -1.42 5.42 -0.28
CA LEU A 8 -1.42 5.92 -1.64
C LEU A 8 -0.15 5.53 -2.40
N CYS A 9 -0.32 5.09 -3.62
CA CYS A 9 0.74 5.03 -4.62
C CYS A 9 0.11 5.29 -5.98
N THR A 10 0.93 5.45 -7.03
CA THR A 10 0.41 5.96 -8.31
C THR A 10 -0.67 5.05 -8.92
N LYS A 11 -0.39 3.76 -9.04
CA LYS A 11 -1.28 2.84 -9.74
C LYS A 11 -2.13 1.97 -8.83
N ASN A 12 -1.91 2.06 -7.53
CA ASN A 12 -2.61 1.20 -6.56
C ASN A 12 -2.52 -0.28 -6.98
N SER A 13 -1.32 -0.71 -7.32
CA SER A 13 -1.08 -2.04 -7.88
C SER A 13 -0.22 -2.91 -6.98
N VAL A 14 0.83 -2.35 -6.37
CA VAL A 14 1.80 -3.14 -5.59
C VAL A 14 1.93 -2.62 -4.17
N ARG A 15 2.63 -1.49 -3.98
CA ARG A 15 3.02 -1.00 -2.65
C ARG A 15 1.82 -0.74 -1.75
N SER A 16 0.87 0.02 -2.22
CA SER A 16 -0.31 0.35 -1.41
C SER A 16 -1.22 -0.86 -1.22
N GLN A 17 -1.30 -1.77 -2.20
CA GLN A 17 -2.09 -2.98 -2.05
C GLN A 17 -1.50 -3.89 -0.97
N MET A 18 -0.17 -4.06 -0.98
CA MET A 18 0.50 -4.86 0.04
C MET A 18 0.35 -4.20 1.42
N ALA A 19 0.49 -2.88 1.50
CA ALA A 19 0.33 -2.15 2.77
C ALA A 19 -1.08 -2.32 3.32
N GLU A 20 -2.09 -2.22 2.48
CA GLU A 20 -3.48 -2.43 2.89
C GLU A 20 -3.67 -3.83 3.47
N GLY A 21 -3.17 -4.84 2.76
CA GLY A 21 -3.27 -6.23 3.22
C GLY A 21 -2.54 -6.47 4.53
N LEU A 22 -1.32 -5.95 4.64
CA LEU A 22 -0.52 -6.11 5.86
C LEU A 22 -1.20 -5.46 7.07
N MET A 23 -1.67 -4.22 6.92
CA MET A 23 -2.30 -3.52 8.03
C MET A 23 -3.59 -4.19 8.46
N ASN A 24 -4.44 -4.58 7.50
CA ASN A 24 -5.71 -5.21 7.81
C ASN A 24 -5.54 -6.62 8.37
N HIS A 25 -4.40 -7.26 8.12
CA HIS A 25 -4.14 -8.59 8.67
C HIS A 25 -3.39 -8.53 10.00
N LEU A 26 -2.32 -7.73 10.06
CA LEU A 26 -1.43 -7.73 11.23
C LEU A 26 -1.90 -6.79 12.34
N ARG A 27 -2.65 -5.75 11.99
CA ARG A 27 -3.13 -4.75 12.97
C ARG A 27 -4.61 -4.49 12.81
N ALA A 28 -5.36 -5.53 12.54
CA ALA A 28 -6.79 -5.46 12.29
C ALA A 28 -7.60 -4.94 13.49
N ASP A 29 -7.08 -5.12 14.69
CA ASP A 29 -7.75 -4.66 15.92
C ASP A 29 -7.58 -3.14 16.14
N GLN A 30 -6.62 -2.51 15.46
CA GLN A 30 -6.31 -1.10 15.67
C GLN A 30 -6.62 -0.23 14.45
N PHE A 31 -6.54 -0.80 13.26
CA PHE A 31 -6.67 -0.03 12.02
C PHE A 31 -7.61 -0.68 11.02
N GLU A 32 -8.28 0.18 10.26
CA GLU A 32 -9.03 -0.20 9.06
C GLU A 32 -8.31 0.47 7.90
N ALA A 33 -7.66 -0.33 7.06
CA ALA A 33 -6.80 0.20 6.01
C ALA A 33 -7.47 0.19 4.65
N TYR A 34 -7.18 1.22 3.87
CA TYR A 34 -7.65 1.41 2.50
C TYR A 34 -6.44 1.73 1.64
N SER A 35 -6.56 1.57 0.34
CA SER A 35 -5.52 1.98 -0.59
C SER A 35 -6.13 2.54 -1.87
N ALA A 36 -5.40 3.44 -2.53
CA ALA A 36 -5.87 4.06 -3.77
C ALA A 36 -4.71 4.67 -4.55
N GLY A 37 -4.99 5.07 -5.77
CA GLY A 37 -4.03 5.77 -6.63
C GLY A 37 -4.73 6.70 -7.61
N VAL A 38 -3.96 7.33 -8.49
CA VAL A 38 -4.52 8.22 -9.52
C VAL A 38 -4.65 7.53 -10.87
N GLU A 39 -3.96 6.40 -11.06
CA GLU A 39 -4.02 5.63 -12.30
C GLU A 39 -4.26 4.16 -11.96
N PRO A 40 -5.47 3.79 -11.48
CA PRO A 40 -5.74 2.41 -11.10
C PRO A 40 -5.48 1.47 -12.27
N LEU A 41 -4.83 0.36 -11.99
CA LEU A 41 -4.47 -0.61 -13.01
C LEU A 41 -5.02 -1.99 -12.66
N TRP A 42 -4.35 -2.70 -11.77
CA TRP A 42 -4.73 -4.04 -11.32
C TRP A 42 -3.91 -4.35 -10.07
N VAL A 43 -4.34 -5.35 -9.31
CA VAL A 43 -3.49 -5.82 -8.22
C VAL A 43 -2.46 -6.76 -8.85
N HIS A 44 -1.20 -6.39 -8.74
CA HIS A 44 -0.12 -7.08 -9.45
C HIS A 44 -0.02 -8.56 -9.03
N PRO A 45 0.06 -9.51 -9.99
CA PRO A 45 0.13 -10.93 -9.65
C PRO A 45 1.28 -11.31 -8.73
N TYR A 46 2.44 -10.68 -8.88
CA TYR A 46 3.59 -10.96 -8.00
C TYR A 46 3.32 -10.47 -6.58
N ALA A 47 2.59 -9.34 -6.43
CA ALA A 47 2.22 -8.87 -5.11
C ALA A 47 1.30 -9.87 -4.43
N ILE A 48 0.31 -10.40 -5.16
CA ILE A 48 -0.59 -11.42 -4.64
C ILE A 48 0.21 -12.65 -4.19
N GLU A 49 1.15 -13.07 -5.02
CA GLU A 49 1.93 -14.29 -4.77
C GLU A 49 2.83 -14.16 -3.54
N VAL A 50 3.57 -13.03 -3.43
CA VAL A 50 4.47 -12.87 -2.29
C VAL A 50 3.74 -12.62 -0.97
N MET A 51 2.55 -12.03 -1.03
CA MET A 51 1.72 -11.87 0.16
C MET A 51 1.17 -13.23 0.61
N LYS A 52 0.81 -14.08 -0.33
CA LYS A 52 0.32 -15.42 -0.02
C LYS A 52 1.38 -16.24 0.72
N GLU A 53 2.66 -16.01 0.43
CA GLU A 53 3.76 -16.66 1.13
C GLU A 53 3.70 -16.39 2.64
N MET A 54 3.10 -15.29 3.05
CA MET A 54 2.94 -14.93 4.46
C MET A 54 1.57 -15.31 5.00
N GLY A 55 0.77 -16.01 4.22
CA GLY A 55 -0.58 -16.35 4.63
C GLY A 55 -1.59 -15.23 4.49
N ILE A 56 -1.26 -14.19 3.72
CA ILE A 56 -2.15 -13.04 3.51
C ILE A 56 -2.65 -13.05 2.08
N ASP A 57 -3.96 -13.19 1.90
CA ASP A 57 -4.57 -13.24 0.58
C ASP A 57 -5.10 -11.87 0.19
N ILE A 58 -4.46 -11.23 -0.80
CA ILE A 58 -4.92 -9.94 -1.32
C ILE A 58 -5.55 -10.09 -2.71
N SER A 59 -5.84 -11.32 -3.15
CA SER A 59 -6.38 -11.55 -4.49
C SER A 59 -7.77 -10.94 -4.71
N LYS A 60 -8.49 -10.68 -3.62
CA LYS A 60 -9.83 -10.09 -3.70
C LYS A 60 -9.81 -8.56 -3.56
N GLN A 61 -8.66 -7.98 -3.27
CA GLN A 61 -8.53 -6.54 -3.27
C GLN A 61 -8.58 -6.06 -4.72
N ARG A 62 -8.96 -4.81 -4.91
CA ARG A 62 -9.01 -4.22 -6.25
C ARG A 62 -8.25 -2.91 -6.29
N SER A 63 -7.78 -2.56 -7.48
CA SER A 63 -7.12 -1.28 -7.71
C SER A 63 -8.19 -0.19 -7.81
N LYS A 64 -8.00 0.93 -7.08
CA LYS A 64 -9.03 1.93 -6.89
C LYS A 64 -8.48 3.34 -7.10
N HIS A 65 -9.35 4.22 -7.56
CA HIS A 65 -9.01 5.64 -7.68
C HIS A 65 -9.33 6.33 -6.35
N LEU A 66 -8.48 7.30 -5.97
CA LEU A 66 -8.64 7.99 -4.69
C LEU A 66 -9.98 8.75 -4.58
N ASP A 67 -10.60 9.09 -5.70
CA ASP A 67 -11.91 9.74 -5.69
C ASP A 67 -12.99 8.90 -5.01
N GLU A 68 -12.81 7.57 -4.95
CA GLU A 68 -13.79 6.71 -4.28
C GLU A 68 -13.84 6.95 -2.77
N PHE A 69 -12.82 7.58 -2.22
CA PHE A 69 -12.67 7.70 -0.77
C PHE A 69 -12.79 9.13 -0.25
N LYS A 70 -13.23 10.07 -1.08
CA LYS A 70 -13.28 11.49 -0.71
C LYS A 70 -14.15 11.76 0.51
N GLN A 71 -15.16 10.93 0.76
CA GLN A 71 -16.11 11.14 1.86
C GLN A 71 -15.69 10.43 3.15
N ILE A 72 -14.59 9.68 3.13
CA ILE A 72 -14.17 8.91 4.30
C ILE A 72 -13.26 9.78 5.18
N PRO A 73 -13.57 9.90 6.48
CA PRO A 73 -12.73 10.70 7.38
C PRO A 73 -11.52 9.88 7.87
N PHE A 74 -10.45 9.91 7.09
CA PHE A 74 -9.22 9.19 7.46
C PHE A 74 -8.49 9.86 8.62
N ASN A 75 -7.91 9.04 9.48
CA ASN A 75 -7.03 9.53 10.54
C ASN A 75 -5.62 9.74 10.00
N TYR A 76 -5.19 8.89 9.05
CA TYR A 76 -3.86 8.98 8.45
C TYR A 76 -3.94 8.78 6.95
N ILE A 77 -3.10 9.52 6.22
CA ILE A 77 -2.95 9.38 4.77
C ILE A 77 -1.46 9.21 4.51
N VAL A 78 -1.08 8.00 4.09
CA VAL A 78 0.34 7.64 3.92
C VAL A 78 0.64 7.43 2.45
N SER A 79 1.52 8.27 1.89
CA SER A 79 1.97 8.09 0.52
C SER A 79 3.25 7.27 0.50
N LEU A 80 3.31 6.30 -0.41
CA LEU A 80 4.39 5.32 -0.49
C LEU A 80 5.24 5.46 -1.75
N CYS A 81 4.97 6.47 -2.57
CA CYS A 81 5.68 6.66 -3.82
C CYS A 81 7.18 6.87 -3.57
N ASP A 82 8.01 6.21 -4.37
CA ASP A 82 9.46 6.36 -4.26
C ASP A 82 9.95 7.67 -4.87
N ASN A 83 9.08 8.37 -5.56
CA ASN A 83 9.35 9.67 -6.14
C ASN A 83 8.30 10.64 -5.63
N ALA A 84 8.71 11.60 -4.83
CA ALA A 84 7.79 12.60 -4.28
C ALA A 84 7.37 13.65 -5.31
N ALA A 85 7.79 13.50 -6.56
CA ALA A 85 7.48 14.46 -7.62
C ALA A 85 6.04 14.31 -8.11
N ALA A 86 5.78 14.85 -9.30
CA ALA A 86 4.45 15.05 -9.85
C ALA A 86 3.54 13.84 -9.94
N THR A 87 4.10 12.62 -9.89
CA THR A 87 3.31 11.40 -10.04
C THR A 87 2.76 10.86 -8.72
N CYS A 88 3.21 11.39 -7.60
CA CYS A 88 2.71 10.91 -6.30
C CYS A 88 1.35 11.56 -6.03
N PRO A 89 0.29 10.77 -5.80
CA PRO A 89 -1.04 11.34 -5.64
C PRO A 89 -1.16 12.20 -4.38
N VAL A 90 -2.00 13.22 -4.47
CA VAL A 90 -2.35 14.06 -3.33
C VAL A 90 -3.83 13.86 -3.03
N PHE A 91 -4.13 13.41 -1.83
CA PHE A 91 -5.51 13.27 -1.38
C PHE A 91 -5.90 14.53 -0.60
N GLU A 92 -6.98 15.17 -1.01
CA GLU A 92 -7.38 16.43 -0.40
C GLU A 92 -8.21 16.29 0.86
N GLY A 93 -8.48 15.07 1.31
CA GLY A 93 -9.23 14.83 2.54
C GLY A 93 -8.44 15.21 3.78
N GLY A 94 -9.10 15.12 4.94
CA GLY A 94 -8.48 15.39 6.22
C GLY A 94 -7.59 14.25 6.69
N GLY A 95 -6.95 14.44 7.85
CA GLY A 95 -6.09 13.44 8.45
C GLY A 95 -4.64 13.86 8.45
N GLU A 96 -3.84 13.15 9.22
CA GLU A 96 -2.40 13.40 9.27
C GLU A 96 -1.75 12.81 8.01
N ARG A 97 -0.96 13.62 7.33
CA ARG A 97 -0.30 13.21 6.09
C ARG A 97 1.13 12.78 6.39
N ILE A 98 1.48 11.59 5.93
CA ILE A 98 2.80 10.99 6.14
C ILE A 98 3.31 10.54 4.78
N HIS A 99 4.58 10.81 4.49
CA HIS A 99 5.22 10.28 3.29
C HIS A 99 6.36 9.38 3.72
N HIS A 100 6.33 8.13 3.25
CA HIS A 100 7.39 7.16 3.50
C HIS A 100 7.62 6.36 2.23
N ALA A 101 8.67 6.71 1.51
CA ALA A 101 8.94 6.15 0.19
C ALA A 101 9.39 4.68 0.27
N PHE A 102 8.89 3.90 -0.67
CA PHE A 102 9.33 2.51 -0.88
C PHE A 102 9.62 2.32 -2.36
N THR A 103 10.65 1.55 -2.68
CA THR A 103 10.96 1.20 -4.06
C THR A 103 9.77 0.51 -4.71
N ASN A 104 9.48 0.85 -5.96
CA ASN A 104 8.43 0.16 -6.71
C ASN A 104 9.02 -1.13 -7.29
N PRO A 105 8.66 -2.30 -6.75
CA PRO A 105 9.24 -3.55 -7.23
C PRO A 105 8.82 -3.91 -8.66
N ALA A 106 7.73 -3.30 -9.16
CA ALA A 106 7.29 -3.53 -10.52
C ALA A 106 8.29 -3.01 -11.55
N ASP A 107 9.18 -2.08 -11.14
CA ASP A 107 10.23 -1.57 -12.02
C ASP A 107 11.47 -2.47 -12.07
N ALA A 108 11.50 -3.53 -11.28
CA ALA A 108 12.65 -4.43 -11.22
C ALA A 108 12.86 -5.14 -12.55
N LYS A 109 14.10 -5.40 -12.87
CA LYS A 109 14.49 -6.09 -14.10
C LYS A 109 15.21 -7.38 -13.76
N GLY A 110 15.29 -8.29 -14.74
CA GLY A 110 15.93 -9.58 -14.57
C GLY A 110 14.96 -10.73 -14.79
N THR A 111 15.30 -11.89 -14.25
CA THR A 111 14.44 -13.07 -14.36
C THR A 111 13.20 -12.91 -13.51
N GLU A 112 12.22 -13.79 -13.73
CA GLU A 112 11.00 -13.79 -12.92
C GLU A 112 11.34 -13.94 -11.43
N GLU A 113 12.26 -14.85 -11.10
CA GLU A 113 12.62 -15.06 -9.70
C GLU A 113 13.34 -13.86 -9.10
N GLU A 114 14.20 -13.22 -9.88
CA GLU A 114 14.87 -11.99 -9.42
C GLU A 114 13.86 -10.88 -9.15
N LYS A 115 12.86 -10.73 -10.01
CA LYS A 115 11.80 -9.73 -9.82
C LYS A 115 10.99 -10.04 -8.58
N LYS A 116 10.61 -11.30 -8.38
CA LYS A 116 9.85 -11.70 -7.19
C LYS A 116 10.63 -11.45 -5.92
N ASN A 117 11.94 -11.62 -5.96
CA ASN A 117 12.78 -11.34 -4.78
C ASN A 117 12.73 -9.86 -4.41
N VAL A 118 12.65 -8.97 -5.40
CA VAL A 118 12.48 -7.54 -5.12
C VAL A 118 11.12 -7.28 -4.48
N PHE A 119 10.08 -7.95 -4.96
CA PHE A 119 8.74 -7.86 -4.34
C PHE A 119 8.78 -8.33 -2.89
N ARG A 120 9.49 -9.43 -2.61
CA ARG A 120 9.63 -9.96 -1.25
C ARG A 120 10.35 -8.98 -0.34
N LYS A 121 11.38 -8.33 -0.86
CA LYS A 121 12.14 -7.34 -0.09
C LYS A 121 11.26 -6.14 0.28
N VAL A 122 10.53 -5.61 -0.70
CA VAL A 122 9.64 -4.48 -0.44
C VAL A 122 8.51 -4.88 0.50
N ARG A 123 7.95 -6.09 0.33
CA ARG A 123 6.94 -6.62 1.23
C ARG A 123 7.44 -6.63 2.68
N ASP A 124 8.68 -7.10 2.88
CA ASP A 124 9.23 -7.21 4.22
C ASP A 124 9.52 -5.83 4.81
N GLU A 125 9.97 -4.89 3.99
CA GLU A 125 10.17 -3.50 4.42
C GLU A 125 8.84 -2.86 4.83
N LEU A 126 7.79 -3.09 4.03
CA LEU A 126 6.45 -2.60 4.36
C LEU A 126 5.95 -3.22 5.66
N LYS A 127 6.18 -4.51 5.85
CA LYS A 127 5.78 -5.21 7.07
C LYS A 127 6.42 -4.56 8.30
N ASP A 128 7.71 -4.30 8.23
CA ASP A 128 8.42 -3.66 9.34
C ASP A 128 7.84 -2.28 9.62
N TYR A 129 7.56 -1.51 8.58
CA TYR A 129 6.97 -0.19 8.72
C TYR A 129 5.58 -0.28 9.37
N ILE A 130 4.75 -1.20 8.90
CA ILE A 130 3.39 -1.40 9.41
C ILE A 130 3.43 -1.78 10.89
N LEU A 131 4.31 -2.71 11.26
CA LEU A 131 4.41 -3.18 12.65
C LEU A 131 4.91 -2.08 13.59
N SER A 132 5.72 -1.16 13.10
CA SER A 132 6.26 -0.06 13.90
C SER A 132 5.39 1.19 13.87
N PHE A 133 4.34 1.20 13.05
CA PHE A 133 3.50 2.39 12.89
C PHE A 133 2.80 2.73 14.20
N SER A 134 2.95 3.98 14.65
CA SER A 134 2.34 4.45 15.90
C SER A 134 1.18 5.39 15.60
N SER A 135 0.09 5.20 16.32
CA SER A 135 -1.11 6.00 16.16
C SER A 135 -1.19 7.15 17.17
N ASP A 136 -0.10 7.50 17.80
CA ASP A 136 -0.05 8.58 18.80
C ASP A 136 -0.40 9.95 18.24
#